data_670ecd0eeaca123d7e7599d590942346
#
_entry.id   670ecd0eeaca123d7e7599d590942346
#
_cell.length_a   1.000
_cell.length_b   1.000
_cell.length_c   1.000
_cell.angle_alpha   90.00
_cell.angle_beta   90.00
_cell.angle_gamma   90.00
#
_symmetry.space_group_name_H-M   'P 1'
#
loop_
_entity.id
_entity.type
_entity.pdbx_description
1 polymer ?
#
loop_
_entity_poly.entity_id
_entity_poly.type
_entity_poly.pdbx_seq_one_letter_code
_entity_poly.pdbx_strand_id
1 'polypeptide(L)'
;MLDERYRTLLEARSRRPQTIAEAAARRVRPSSLFNEHGRLMMIAADHPARGALRAGERALAMADRTELLDRLSLALSRPGVNGVLGTPDILEDLLLLGALENKVVVGSMNRGGLAGTVFEIDDRFTAYDAASLAAAGFEGGKMLLRIDPDDPSTVATVEACGRAVSELAAHRLLAMVEP
;
A
#
# COMPACT_ATOMS: atom_id res chain seq x y z
N MET A 1 -23.53 0.63 14.98
CA MET A 1 -22.71 -0.09 15.99
C MET A 1 -21.52 -0.67 15.24
N LEU A 2 -20.29 -0.45 15.70
CA LEU A 2 -19.10 -0.95 15.01
C LEU A 2 -19.14 -2.51 15.00
N ASP A 3 -18.87 -3.11 13.83
CA ASP A 3 -18.78 -4.57 13.69
C ASP A 3 -17.68 -5.13 14.64
N GLU A 4 -17.86 -6.33 15.17
CA GLU A 4 -16.94 -7.01 16.09
C GLU A 4 -15.53 -7.14 15.51
N ARG A 5 -15.41 -7.38 14.21
CA ARG A 5 -14.12 -7.44 13.50
C ARG A 5 -13.32 -6.15 13.65
N TYR A 6 -13.98 -4.99 13.53
CA TYR A 6 -13.32 -3.68 13.65
C TYR A 6 -12.98 -3.33 15.10
N ARG A 7 -13.77 -3.80 16.07
CA ARG A 7 -13.39 -3.65 17.48
C ARG A 7 -12.11 -4.42 17.78
N THR A 8 -12.03 -5.66 17.32
CA THR A 8 -10.84 -6.51 17.48
C THR A 8 -9.61 -5.88 16.83
N LEU A 9 -9.78 -5.30 15.64
CA LEU A 9 -8.72 -4.58 14.94
C LEU A 9 -8.24 -3.34 15.72
N LEU A 10 -9.17 -2.51 16.20
CA LEU A 10 -8.85 -1.34 17.02
C LEU A 10 -8.16 -1.73 18.33
N GLU A 11 -8.60 -2.82 18.98
CA GLU A 11 -7.98 -3.33 20.18
C GLU A 11 -6.55 -3.85 19.90
N ALA A 12 -6.34 -4.58 18.80
CA ALA A 12 -5.03 -5.03 18.38
C ALA A 12 -4.08 -3.84 18.21
N ARG A 13 -4.49 -2.81 17.45
CA ARG A 13 -3.67 -1.61 17.22
C ARG A 13 -3.37 -0.82 18.49
N SER A 14 -4.34 -0.67 19.37
CA SER A 14 -4.20 0.19 20.55
C SER A 14 -3.52 -0.49 21.73
N ARG A 15 -3.71 -1.79 21.92
CA ARG A 15 -3.27 -2.52 23.12
C ARG A 15 -2.23 -3.59 22.85
N ARG A 16 -2.18 -4.12 21.62
CA ARG A 16 -1.30 -5.24 21.24
C ARG A 16 -0.68 -5.02 19.85
N PRO A 17 0.05 -3.91 19.60
CA PRO A 17 0.58 -3.57 18.28
C PRO A 17 1.53 -4.65 17.72
N GLN A 18 2.17 -5.46 18.58
CA GLN A 18 3.00 -6.59 18.16
C GLN A 18 2.23 -7.64 17.33
N THR A 19 0.90 -7.70 17.44
CA THR A 19 0.07 -8.63 16.65
C THR A 19 0.17 -8.40 15.16
N ILE A 20 0.55 -7.19 14.72
CA ILE A 20 0.79 -6.87 13.31
C ILE A 20 1.99 -7.68 12.80
N ALA A 21 3.13 -7.62 13.51
CA ALA A 21 4.31 -8.38 13.14
C ALA A 21 4.07 -9.91 13.23
N GLU A 22 3.32 -10.36 14.23
CA GLU A 22 2.92 -11.76 14.36
C GLU A 22 2.03 -12.22 13.20
N ALA A 23 1.09 -11.39 12.76
CA ALA A 23 0.26 -11.68 11.60
C ALA A 23 1.08 -11.72 10.30
N ALA A 24 2.04 -10.79 10.13
CA ALA A 24 2.97 -10.78 9.02
C ALA A 24 3.80 -12.07 8.94
N ALA A 25 4.32 -12.52 10.08
CA ALA A 25 5.11 -13.74 10.17
C ALA A 25 4.32 -15.03 9.85
N ARG A 26 2.99 -15.02 10.11
CA ARG A 26 2.12 -16.17 9.83
C ARG A 26 1.50 -16.14 8.44
N ARG A 27 1.54 -15.00 7.76
CA ARG A 27 0.91 -14.85 6.44
C ARG A 27 1.44 -15.86 5.44
N VAL A 28 0.53 -16.55 4.76
CA VAL A 28 0.89 -17.40 3.63
C VAL A 28 1.16 -16.52 2.43
N ARG A 29 2.42 -16.49 1.99
CA ARG A 29 2.86 -15.72 0.83
C ARG A 29 2.46 -16.42 -0.47
N PRO A 30 2.22 -15.67 -1.57
CA PRO A 30 1.96 -16.26 -2.86
C PRO A 30 3.20 -17.02 -3.36
N SER A 31 3.00 -18.16 -4.02
CA SER A 31 4.08 -18.95 -4.62
C SER A 31 4.64 -18.32 -5.90
N SER A 32 3.89 -17.42 -6.53
CA SER A 32 4.25 -16.67 -7.74
C SER A 32 3.65 -15.27 -7.70
N LEU A 33 4.34 -14.30 -8.31
CA LEU A 33 3.82 -12.95 -8.50
C LEU A 33 2.67 -12.92 -9.53
N PHE A 34 2.70 -13.83 -10.49
CA PHE A 34 1.76 -13.88 -11.60
C PHE A 34 0.87 -15.11 -11.51
N ASN A 35 -0.36 -14.98 -12.01
CA ASN A 35 -1.26 -16.13 -12.18
C ASN A 35 -0.77 -17.06 -13.31
N GLU A 36 -1.48 -18.16 -13.54
CA GLU A 36 -1.20 -19.16 -14.61
C GLU A 36 -1.15 -18.57 -16.01
N HIS A 37 -1.77 -17.40 -16.23
CA HIS A 37 -1.76 -16.68 -17.51
C HIS A 37 -0.68 -15.58 -17.59
N GLY A 38 0.26 -15.54 -16.65
CA GLY A 38 1.32 -14.52 -16.61
C GLY A 38 0.82 -13.11 -16.27
N ARG A 39 -0.34 -12.98 -15.60
CA ARG A 39 -0.96 -11.70 -15.27
C ARG A 39 -0.99 -11.47 -13.75
N LEU A 40 -0.90 -10.21 -13.38
CA LEU A 40 -1.08 -9.74 -12.00
C LEU A 40 -2.22 -8.69 -11.97
N MET A 41 -3.31 -9.04 -11.30
CA MET A 41 -4.42 -8.12 -11.05
C MET A 41 -4.33 -7.61 -9.62
N MET A 42 -4.06 -6.33 -9.46
CA MET A 42 -3.92 -5.67 -8.17
C MET A 42 -5.03 -4.66 -7.92
N ILE A 43 -5.48 -4.59 -6.67
CA ILE A 43 -6.38 -3.54 -6.20
C ILE A 43 -5.53 -2.45 -5.53
N ALA A 44 -5.62 -1.21 -6.03
CA ALA A 44 -4.89 -0.09 -5.46
C ALA A 44 -5.74 0.67 -4.42
N ALA A 45 -5.16 0.93 -3.25
CA ALA A 45 -5.79 1.61 -2.13
C ALA A 45 -4.84 2.62 -1.44
N ASP A 46 -3.92 3.22 -2.18
CA ASP A 46 -2.99 4.24 -1.67
C ASP A 46 -3.50 5.68 -1.85
N HIS A 47 -4.58 5.88 -2.62
CA HIS A 47 -5.15 7.19 -2.95
C HIS A 47 -5.63 8.01 -1.73
N PRO A 48 -6.26 7.43 -0.68
CA PRO A 48 -6.73 8.22 0.47
C PRO A 48 -5.62 8.97 1.18
N ALA A 49 -4.42 8.42 1.24
CA ALA A 49 -3.27 9.09 1.86
C ALA A 49 -2.82 10.36 1.14
N ARG A 50 -3.25 10.54 -0.12
CA ARG A 50 -3.01 11.74 -0.94
C ARG A 50 -4.19 12.71 -0.94
N GLY A 51 -5.22 12.46 -0.13
CA GLY A 51 -6.48 13.23 -0.13
C GLY A 51 -7.40 12.92 -1.32
N ALA A 52 -7.08 11.94 -2.16
CA ALA A 52 -7.92 11.52 -3.28
C ALA A 52 -8.98 10.51 -2.79
N LEU A 53 -10.12 11.03 -2.36
CA LEU A 53 -11.20 10.24 -1.73
C LEU A 53 -12.36 9.91 -2.69
N ARG A 54 -12.36 10.49 -3.87
CA ARG A 54 -13.46 10.34 -4.84
C ARG A 54 -13.39 8.99 -5.59
N ALA A 55 -14.57 8.41 -5.81
CA ALA A 55 -14.75 7.32 -6.77
C ALA A 55 -16.04 7.57 -7.57
N GLY A 56 -15.89 7.77 -8.86
CA GLY A 56 -17.01 8.21 -9.73
C GLY A 56 -17.64 9.52 -9.23
N GLU A 57 -18.94 9.56 -9.10
CA GLU A 57 -19.69 10.75 -8.63
C GLU A 57 -19.64 10.92 -7.09
N ARG A 58 -19.16 9.95 -6.34
CA ARG A 58 -19.11 10.00 -4.87
C ARG A 58 -17.81 10.66 -4.41
N ALA A 59 -17.88 11.91 -3.98
CA ALA A 59 -16.72 12.72 -3.57
C ALA A 59 -15.92 12.11 -2.39
N LEU A 60 -16.60 11.44 -1.46
CA LEU A 60 -16.02 10.87 -0.24
C LEU A 60 -16.15 9.34 -0.19
N ALA A 61 -16.12 8.67 -1.35
CA ALA A 61 -16.31 7.22 -1.42
C ALA A 61 -15.28 6.39 -0.65
N MET A 62 -14.06 6.93 -0.46
CA MET A 62 -12.97 6.27 0.26
C MET A 62 -12.65 6.91 1.61
N ALA A 63 -13.52 7.80 2.12
CA ALA A 63 -13.30 8.50 3.39
C ALA A 63 -13.64 7.64 4.61
N ASP A 64 -14.64 6.78 4.52
CA ASP A 64 -14.99 5.84 5.59
C ASP A 64 -14.04 4.64 5.54
N ARG A 65 -13.21 4.51 6.58
CA ARG A 65 -12.20 3.45 6.66
C ARG A 65 -12.84 2.05 6.72
N THR A 66 -13.93 1.91 7.43
CA THR A 66 -14.62 0.62 7.60
C THR A 66 -15.18 0.15 6.26
N GLU A 67 -15.90 1.06 5.57
CA GLU A 67 -16.43 0.79 4.24
C GLU A 67 -15.31 0.48 3.23
N LEU A 68 -14.18 1.19 3.30
CA LEU A 68 -13.02 0.94 2.44
C LEU A 68 -12.43 -0.47 2.68
N LEU A 69 -12.22 -0.86 3.93
CA LEU A 69 -11.68 -2.18 4.28
C LEU A 69 -12.62 -3.33 3.89
N ASP A 70 -13.94 -3.13 4.04
CA ASP A 70 -14.94 -4.11 3.57
C ASP A 70 -14.88 -4.29 2.06
N ARG A 71 -14.80 -3.21 1.31
CA ARG A 71 -14.68 -3.25 -0.16
C ARG A 71 -13.39 -3.89 -0.62
N LEU A 72 -12.27 -3.57 0.05
CA LEU A 72 -10.98 -4.19 -0.25
C LEU A 72 -10.99 -5.69 0.04
N SER A 73 -11.51 -6.10 1.19
CA SER A 73 -11.64 -7.52 1.57
C SER A 73 -12.51 -8.28 0.57
N LEU A 74 -13.64 -7.68 0.15
CA LEU A 74 -14.51 -8.25 -0.87
C LEU A 74 -13.81 -8.36 -2.23
N ALA A 75 -13.09 -7.31 -2.66
CA ALA A 75 -12.35 -7.32 -3.93
C ALA A 75 -11.25 -8.39 -3.91
N LEU A 76 -10.48 -8.48 -2.82
CA LEU A 76 -9.41 -9.47 -2.65
C LEU A 76 -9.92 -10.91 -2.60
N SER A 77 -11.17 -11.14 -2.20
CA SER A 77 -11.79 -12.47 -2.22
C SER A 77 -12.22 -12.93 -3.63
N ARG A 78 -12.24 -12.04 -4.62
CA ARG A 78 -12.68 -12.39 -5.98
C ARG A 78 -11.65 -13.23 -6.71
N PRO A 79 -12.10 -14.25 -7.48
CA PRO A 79 -11.20 -15.00 -8.36
C PRO A 79 -10.48 -14.06 -9.35
N GLY A 80 -9.19 -14.32 -9.57
CA GLY A 80 -8.36 -13.52 -10.48
C GLY A 80 -7.75 -12.26 -9.88
N VAL A 81 -8.17 -11.83 -8.68
CA VAL A 81 -7.48 -10.76 -7.95
C VAL A 81 -6.31 -11.35 -7.18
N ASN A 82 -5.09 -11.00 -7.60
CA ASN A 82 -3.85 -11.61 -7.10
C ASN A 82 -3.12 -10.75 -6.07
N GLY A 83 -3.40 -9.44 -6.00
CA GLY A 83 -2.62 -8.57 -5.14
C GLY A 83 -3.31 -7.29 -4.72
N VAL A 84 -2.62 -6.56 -3.87
CA VAL A 84 -3.04 -5.27 -3.35
C VAL A 84 -1.84 -4.32 -3.27
N LEU A 85 -2.10 -3.06 -3.58
CA LEU A 85 -1.23 -1.92 -3.33
C LEU A 85 -1.90 -1.04 -2.27
N GLY A 86 -1.20 -0.71 -1.21
CA GLY A 86 -1.77 0.13 -0.17
C GLY A 86 -0.73 0.84 0.69
N THR A 87 -1.23 1.75 1.52
CA THR A 87 -0.42 2.42 2.54
C THR A 87 -0.23 1.51 3.76
N PRO A 88 0.77 1.79 4.64
CA PRO A 88 1.06 0.95 5.80
C PRO A 88 -0.17 0.66 6.66
N ASP A 89 -0.96 1.68 6.94
CA ASP A 89 -2.13 1.59 7.79
C ASP A 89 -3.23 0.69 7.19
N ILE A 90 -3.46 0.76 5.87
CA ILE A 90 -4.43 -0.08 5.16
C ILE A 90 -3.94 -1.53 5.06
N LEU A 91 -2.66 -1.73 4.69
CA LEU A 91 -2.11 -3.07 4.54
C LEU A 91 -2.04 -3.82 5.87
N GLU A 92 -1.69 -3.14 6.96
CA GLU A 92 -1.68 -3.73 8.29
C GLU A 92 -3.08 -4.11 8.77
N ASP A 93 -4.11 -3.29 8.47
CA ASP A 93 -5.49 -3.65 8.78
C ASP A 93 -5.97 -4.85 7.98
N LEU A 94 -5.68 -4.91 6.67
CA LEU A 94 -5.99 -6.06 5.83
C LEU A 94 -5.25 -7.33 6.29
N LEU A 95 -4.01 -7.18 6.77
CA LEU A 95 -3.23 -8.26 7.35
C LEU A 95 -3.89 -8.82 8.61
N LEU A 96 -4.29 -7.94 9.54
CA LEU A 96 -5.00 -8.32 10.77
C LEU A 96 -6.38 -8.95 10.48
N LEU A 97 -7.03 -8.54 9.39
CA LEU A 97 -8.30 -9.13 8.91
C LEU A 97 -8.10 -10.46 8.16
N GLY A 98 -6.86 -10.91 7.93
CA GLY A 98 -6.56 -12.14 7.18
C GLY A 98 -6.84 -12.04 5.67
N ALA A 99 -6.99 -10.83 5.13
CA ALA A 99 -7.34 -10.62 3.73
C ALA A 99 -6.14 -10.73 2.77
N LEU A 100 -4.91 -10.88 3.28
CA LEU A 100 -3.67 -10.88 2.49
C LEU A 100 -3.10 -12.27 2.20
N GLU A 101 -3.82 -13.34 2.59
CA GLU A 101 -3.37 -14.71 2.35
C GLU A 101 -3.29 -15.02 0.86
N ASN A 102 -2.12 -15.53 0.41
CA ASN A 102 -1.83 -15.84 -0.99
C ASN A 102 -1.97 -14.63 -1.94
N LYS A 103 -1.79 -13.40 -1.44
CA LYS A 103 -1.84 -12.18 -2.26
C LYS A 103 -0.45 -11.55 -2.37
N VAL A 104 -0.13 -11.04 -3.55
CA VAL A 104 1.03 -10.15 -3.76
C VAL A 104 0.72 -8.82 -3.07
N VAL A 105 1.58 -8.41 -2.16
CA VAL A 105 1.40 -7.17 -1.39
C VAL A 105 2.51 -6.19 -1.77
N VAL A 106 2.10 -5.02 -2.26
CA VAL A 106 3.00 -3.91 -2.58
C VAL A 106 2.68 -2.74 -1.66
N GLY A 107 3.67 -2.30 -0.90
CA GLY A 107 3.50 -1.19 0.02
C GLY A 107 3.88 0.15 -0.60
N SER A 108 3.08 1.17 -0.37
CA SER A 108 3.41 2.54 -0.75
C SER A 108 4.62 3.02 0.06
N MET A 109 5.63 3.60 -0.59
CA MET A 109 6.88 4.08 0.02
C MET A 109 6.85 5.60 0.23
N ASN A 110 6.45 6.35 -0.80
CA ASN A 110 6.19 7.78 -0.71
C ASN A 110 4.69 8.03 -0.77
N ARG A 111 4.23 9.08 -0.10
CA ARG A 111 2.80 9.46 -0.13
C ARG A 111 2.55 10.66 -1.00
N GLY A 112 3.62 11.22 -1.58
CA GLY A 112 3.57 12.37 -2.41
C GLY A 112 3.11 13.63 -1.70
N GLY A 113 3.23 14.74 -2.37
CA GLY A 113 2.54 15.95 -2.00
C GLY A 113 1.03 15.76 -2.11
N LEU A 114 0.28 16.49 -1.30
CA LEU A 114 -1.18 16.49 -1.41
C LEU A 114 -1.60 17.20 -2.69
N ALA A 115 -2.53 16.60 -3.42
CA ALA A 115 -3.06 17.18 -4.65
C ALA A 115 -3.56 18.61 -4.45
N GLY A 116 -3.12 19.53 -5.32
CA GLY A 116 -3.47 20.95 -5.27
C GLY A 116 -2.72 21.78 -4.24
N THR A 117 -1.71 21.26 -3.57
CA THR A 117 -0.85 22.01 -2.65
C THR A 117 0.45 22.47 -3.30
N VAL A 118 1.13 23.46 -2.70
CA VAL A 118 2.42 23.99 -3.19
C VAL A 118 3.57 22.97 -3.13
N PHE A 119 3.41 21.87 -2.41
CA PHE A 119 4.38 20.78 -2.31
C PHE A 119 3.91 19.51 -3.03
N GLU A 120 3.08 19.63 -4.05
CA GLU A 120 2.50 18.48 -4.77
C GLU A 120 3.57 17.59 -5.40
N ILE A 121 4.69 18.15 -5.86
CA ILE A 121 5.82 17.41 -6.44
C ILE A 121 6.78 16.87 -5.38
N ASP A 122 6.77 17.39 -4.16
CA ASP A 122 7.65 16.95 -3.07
C ASP A 122 7.20 15.58 -2.49
N ASP A 123 7.49 14.53 -3.25
CA ASP A 123 7.09 13.15 -2.94
C ASP A 123 8.06 12.49 -1.95
N ARG A 124 8.03 12.92 -0.70
CA ARG A 124 8.90 12.38 0.36
C ARG A 124 8.54 10.96 0.74
N PHE A 125 9.56 10.16 1.04
CA PHE A 125 9.43 8.80 1.52
C PHE A 125 9.04 8.82 3.00
N THR A 126 7.75 8.71 3.27
CA THR A 126 7.14 8.83 4.60
C THR A 126 6.26 7.64 4.97
N ALA A 127 6.30 6.56 4.16
CA ALA A 127 5.55 5.34 4.39
C ALA A 127 6.52 4.16 4.62
N TYR A 128 6.44 3.07 3.84
CA TYR A 128 7.41 1.99 3.95
C TYR A 128 8.77 2.35 3.37
N ASP A 129 9.83 1.77 3.94
CA ASP A 129 11.13 1.60 3.33
C ASP A 129 11.35 0.13 2.89
N ALA A 130 12.43 -0.16 2.19
CA ALA A 130 12.72 -1.51 1.72
C ALA A 130 12.91 -2.52 2.86
N ALA A 131 13.50 -2.10 3.97
CA ALA A 131 13.72 -2.96 5.12
C ALA A 131 12.41 -3.34 5.83
N SER A 132 11.51 -2.37 6.05
CA SER A 132 10.20 -2.62 6.66
C SER A 132 9.30 -3.49 5.78
N LEU A 133 9.34 -3.30 4.44
CA LEU A 133 8.64 -4.18 3.49
C LEU A 133 9.16 -5.62 3.56
N ALA A 134 10.48 -5.79 3.59
CA ALA A 134 11.11 -7.10 3.74
C ALA A 134 10.73 -7.77 5.08
N ALA A 135 10.78 -7.02 6.17
CA ALA A 135 10.40 -7.50 7.51
C ALA A 135 8.91 -7.90 7.59
N ALA A 136 8.03 -7.18 6.90
CA ALA A 136 6.62 -7.54 6.79
C ALA A 136 6.36 -8.73 5.84
N GLY A 137 7.39 -9.23 5.14
CA GLY A 137 7.26 -10.30 4.15
C GLY A 137 6.44 -9.89 2.92
N PHE A 138 6.37 -8.60 2.59
CA PHE A 138 5.68 -8.10 1.41
C PHE A 138 6.54 -8.27 0.15
N GLU A 139 5.90 -8.25 -1.01
CA GLU A 139 6.55 -8.60 -2.26
C GLU A 139 7.19 -7.41 -2.96
N GLY A 140 6.85 -6.17 -2.58
CA GLY A 140 7.44 -4.99 -3.22
C GLY A 140 7.06 -3.66 -2.61
N GLY A 141 7.70 -2.61 -3.13
CA GLY A 141 7.44 -1.21 -2.82
C GLY A 141 7.00 -0.42 -4.04
N LYS A 142 6.07 0.50 -3.84
CA LYS A 142 5.58 1.41 -4.89
C LYS A 142 5.96 2.84 -4.57
N MET A 143 6.47 3.51 -5.59
CA MET A 143 6.78 4.93 -5.58
C MET A 143 5.95 5.66 -6.63
N LEU A 144 5.37 6.80 -6.26
CA LEU A 144 4.90 7.78 -7.23
C LEU A 144 6.10 8.63 -7.65
N LEU A 145 6.27 8.82 -8.94
CA LEU A 145 7.34 9.65 -9.51
C LEU A 145 6.73 10.70 -10.44
N ARG A 146 6.38 11.83 -9.89
CA ARG A 146 5.96 12.98 -10.70
C ARG A 146 7.19 13.73 -11.21
N ILE A 147 7.15 14.10 -12.47
CA ILE A 147 8.21 14.86 -13.13
C ILE A 147 7.60 16.11 -13.72
N ASP A 148 8.04 17.26 -13.23
CA ASP A 148 7.78 18.56 -13.81
C ASP A 148 9.13 19.25 -14.03
N PRO A 149 9.57 19.45 -15.31
CA PRO A 149 10.86 20.05 -15.61
C PRO A 149 11.05 21.46 -15.04
N ASP A 150 9.95 22.16 -14.79
CA ASP A 150 9.97 23.54 -14.28
C ASP A 150 9.92 23.60 -12.74
N ASP A 151 9.67 22.46 -12.05
CA ASP A 151 9.65 22.38 -10.59
C ASP A 151 11.00 21.88 -10.05
N PRO A 152 11.70 22.67 -9.22
CA PRO A 152 12.99 22.29 -8.65
C PRO A 152 12.95 21.05 -7.76
N SER A 153 11.78 20.66 -7.24
CA SER A 153 11.60 19.44 -6.42
C SER A 153 11.73 18.17 -7.25
N THR A 154 11.58 18.23 -8.57
CA THR A 154 11.68 17.08 -9.48
C THR A 154 13.01 16.35 -9.33
N VAL A 155 14.13 17.06 -9.27
CA VAL A 155 15.46 16.44 -9.17
C VAL A 155 15.59 15.62 -7.89
N ALA A 156 15.17 16.17 -6.76
CA ALA A 156 15.22 15.49 -5.46
C ALA A 156 14.31 14.25 -5.44
N THR A 157 13.14 14.33 -6.06
CA THR A 157 12.19 13.22 -6.16
C THR A 157 12.74 12.08 -7.02
N VAL A 158 13.35 12.41 -8.18
CA VAL A 158 14.01 11.42 -9.06
C VAL A 158 15.16 10.71 -8.32
N GLU A 159 16.01 11.47 -7.62
CA GLU A 159 17.11 10.91 -6.82
C GLU A 159 16.58 9.97 -5.72
N ALA A 160 15.57 10.39 -4.97
CA ALA A 160 14.98 9.60 -3.90
C ALA A 160 14.36 8.29 -4.44
N CYS A 161 13.66 8.34 -5.57
CA CYS A 161 13.12 7.15 -6.23
C CYS A 161 14.23 6.21 -6.71
N GLY A 162 15.30 6.73 -7.31
CA GLY A 162 16.46 5.93 -7.75
C GLY A 162 17.13 5.20 -6.60
N ARG A 163 17.25 5.86 -5.43
CA ARG A 163 17.76 5.26 -4.21
C ARG A 163 16.85 4.13 -3.72
N ALA A 164 15.54 4.37 -3.65
CA ALA A 164 14.57 3.39 -3.21
C ALA A 164 14.52 2.14 -4.12
N VAL A 165 14.66 2.31 -5.44
CA VAL A 165 14.80 1.19 -6.40
C VAL A 165 16.02 0.33 -6.05
N SER A 166 17.16 0.97 -5.76
CA SER A 166 18.40 0.26 -5.39
C SER A 166 18.25 -0.50 -4.08
N GLU A 167 17.59 0.10 -3.07
CA GLU A 167 17.32 -0.53 -1.78
C GLU A 167 16.36 -1.72 -1.93
N LEU A 168 15.28 -1.59 -2.70
CA LEU A 168 14.35 -2.68 -2.99
C LEU A 168 15.07 -3.84 -3.70
N ALA A 169 15.93 -3.54 -4.67
CA ALA A 169 16.72 -4.55 -5.36
C ALA A 169 17.67 -5.31 -4.40
N ALA A 170 18.32 -4.61 -3.46
CA ALA A 170 19.16 -5.24 -2.44
C ALA A 170 18.38 -6.22 -1.54
N HIS A 171 17.11 -5.94 -1.30
CA HIS A 171 16.18 -6.82 -0.57
C HIS A 171 15.45 -7.84 -1.45
N ARG A 172 15.72 -7.88 -2.78
CA ARG A 172 15.03 -8.74 -3.76
C ARG A 172 13.52 -8.51 -3.78
N LEU A 173 13.10 -7.27 -3.62
CA LEU A 173 11.72 -6.83 -3.67
C LEU A 173 11.40 -6.18 -5.02
N LEU A 174 10.15 -6.28 -5.44
CA LEU A 174 9.63 -5.56 -6.60
C LEU A 174 9.72 -4.04 -6.38
N ALA A 175 10.19 -3.31 -7.39
CA ALA A 175 10.08 -1.87 -7.47
C ALA A 175 8.99 -1.50 -8.49
N MET A 176 7.90 -0.90 -8.01
CA MET A 176 6.83 -0.37 -8.86
C MET A 176 6.97 1.16 -8.89
N VAL A 177 7.21 1.70 -10.06
CA VAL A 177 7.29 3.16 -10.28
C VAL A 177 6.07 3.59 -11.09
N GLU A 178 5.31 4.51 -10.56
CA GLU A 178 4.14 5.12 -11.19
C GLU A 178 4.50 6.57 -11.55
N PRO A 179 4.68 6.89 -12.85
CA PRO A 179 4.98 8.24 -13.31
C PRO A 179 3.76 9.14 -13.30
#